data_c7299c067069324768ab4575361d7f3a
#
_entry.id   c7299c067069324768ab4575361d7f3a
#
_cell.length_a   1.000
_cell.length_b   1.000
_cell.length_c   1.000
_cell.angle_alpha   90.00
_cell.angle_beta   90.00
_cell.angle_gamma   90.00
#
_symmetry.space_group_name_H-M   'P 1'
#
loop_
_entity.id
_entity.type
_entity.pdbx_description
1 polymer ?
#
loop_
_entity_poly.entity_id
_entity_poly.type
_entity_poly.pdbx_seq_one_letter_code
_entity_poly.pdbx_strand_id
1 'polypeptide(L)'
;MKRLLLAVISITIVFSAPAARAGGPTMMVGAAEDAVKSNTFAEAKARLDLLKLAGLDTVRVTSIWDPANPTPGPDAILQLRNLVRAASLDTMRVFVSVYNFGSRTTPLSDADQASFAGHAAYLARNIPGLTNFIIGNEPNLNRFWLPQFGPNGEDLAAPAYTSLLAKTYDALKAANPAAMVYGGAISPRGIDRPGSGRDTHSPTVFIQDMGTAYRASGRTTPIMDALAIHPYPENSTIPPTFAHPNTTPIGIADYSKLVALLTTAFDGTAQPGSTLPILYAEYGVETQIPPQKAALYTGTEPATIKPVPESTQASYYRQAMQIAFCQPTVIGLFIFHAFDESDLDRFQSGLYYTDATPKTSLPPVKDAAREVHGGVIAKCPGLQLTPNARIAYPRIRAIALGTAAVAVTCDIDCIIYARLEKATTHTTTLARRMFALAGVRTLVTFPQRRIAPGQYRFTIRLTAPVNPGPPQTAASAQLLLTR
;
A
#
# COMPACT_ATOMS: atom_id res chain seq x y z
N MET A 1 -25.75 48.42 -37.38
CA MET A 1 -25.90 47.33 -36.35
C MET A 1 -24.77 46.31 -36.54
N LYS A 2 -23.65 46.48 -35.83
CA LYS A 2 -22.51 45.51 -35.87
C LYS A 2 -22.74 44.45 -34.78
N ARG A 3 -22.90 43.19 -35.15
CA ARG A 3 -22.98 42.05 -34.22
C ARG A 3 -21.55 41.64 -33.81
N LEU A 4 -21.26 41.82 -32.55
CA LEU A 4 -20.03 41.31 -31.92
C LEU A 4 -20.24 39.82 -31.65
N LEU A 5 -19.46 38.95 -32.32
CA LEU A 5 -19.35 37.51 -31.95
C LEU A 5 -18.35 37.43 -30.78
N LEU A 6 -18.84 37.06 -29.60
CA LEU A 6 -17.97 36.62 -28.50
C LEU A 6 -17.58 35.15 -28.74
N ALA A 7 -16.31 34.90 -29.01
CA ALA A 7 -15.74 33.56 -29.02
C ALA A 7 -15.45 33.16 -27.57
N VAL A 8 -16.17 32.19 -27.06
CA VAL A 8 -15.88 31.56 -25.76
C VAL A 8 -14.76 30.53 -25.99
N ILE A 9 -13.56 30.89 -25.53
CA ILE A 9 -12.42 29.94 -25.51
C ILE A 9 -12.59 29.07 -24.26
N SER A 10 -13.02 27.83 -24.44
CA SER A 10 -13.01 26.81 -23.38
C SER A 10 -11.56 26.35 -23.16
N ILE A 11 -10.92 26.80 -22.08
CA ILE A 11 -9.63 26.26 -21.64
C ILE A 11 -9.90 24.94 -20.93
N THR A 12 -9.64 23.83 -21.61
CA THR A 12 -9.62 22.51 -21.01
C THR A 12 -8.33 22.37 -20.20
N ILE A 13 -8.38 22.57 -18.90
CA ILE A 13 -7.27 22.27 -18.01
C ILE A 13 -7.20 20.74 -17.87
N VAL A 14 -6.29 20.12 -18.62
CA VAL A 14 -5.94 18.71 -18.43
C VAL A 14 -5.11 18.64 -17.14
N PHE A 15 -5.74 18.26 -16.03
CA PHE A 15 -5.01 17.83 -14.86
C PHE A 15 -4.35 16.48 -15.22
N SER A 16 -3.07 16.51 -15.60
CA SER A 16 -2.25 15.32 -15.54
C SER A 16 -2.16 14.91 -14.06
N ALA A 17 -2.84 13.81 -13.70
CA ALA A 17 -2.64 13.17 -12.41
C ALA A 17 -1.12 12.90 -12.27
N PRO A 18 -0.49 13.25 -11.14
CA PRO A 18 0.91 12.89 -10.93
C PRO A 18 1.00 11.37 -11.08
N ALA A 19 1.92 10.91 -11.94
CA ALA A 19 2.22 9.49 -12.05
C ALA A 19 2.45 8.95 -10.64
N ALA A 20 1.66 7.95 -10.25
CA ALA A 20 1.80 7.32 -8.95
C ALA A 20 3.25 6.82 -8.85
N ARG A 21 4.06 7.48 -8.02
CA ARG A 21 5.41 6.99 -7.72
C ARG A 21 5.22 5.77 -6.84
N ALA A 22 5.27 4.61 -7.46
CA ALA A 22 5.29 3.33 -6.78
C ALA A 22 6.69 3.12 -6.18
N GLY A 23 6.75 2.41 -5.06
CA GLY A 23 7.99 2.23 -4.29
C GLY A 23 8.37 3.45 -3.44
N GLY A 24 9.44 3.32 -2.68
CA GLY A 24 9.95 4.41 -1.83
C GLY A 24 8.98 4.86 -0.73
N PRO A 25 9.03 6.13 -0.31
CA PRO A 25 8.28 6.63 0.85
C PRO A 25 6.76 6.67 0.68
N THR A 26 6.27 6.54 -0.53
CA THR A 26 4.82 6.52 -0.81
C THR A 26 4.20 5.14 -0.71
N MET A 27 5.03 4.10 -0.51
CA MET A 27 4.57 2.74 -0.29
C MET A 27 3.73 2.65 0.97
N MET A 28 2.55 2.03 0.85
CA MET A 28 1.67 1.75 1.98
C MET A 28 2.24 0.64 2.84
N VAL A 29 2.18 0.79 4.16
CA VAL A 29 2.48 -0.28 5.12
C VAL A 29 1.23 -0.55 5.93
N GLY A 30 0.65 -1.72 5.76
CA GLY A 30 -0.67 -2.04 6.31
C GLY A 30 -0.78 -3.41 6.93
N ALA A 31 -2.01 -3.76 7.31
CA ALA A 31 -2.37 -5.12 7.73
C ALA A 31 -3.67 -5.58 7.05
N ALA A 32 -3.75 -6.89 6.75
CA ALA A 32 -5.02 -7.56 6.50
C ALA A 32 -5.60 -7.98 7.85
N GLU A 33 -6.72 -7.33 8.29
CA GLU A 33 -7.20 -7.48 9.65
C GLU A 33 -8.72 -7.24 9.76
N ASP A 34 -9.47 -8.29 9.86
CA ASP A 34 -10.91 -8.23 10.00
C ASP A 34 -11.40 -7.89 11.41
N ALA A 35 -10.58 -8.09 12.43
CA ALA A 35 -10.94 -7.78 13.81
C ALA A 35 -11.23 -6.28 14.05
N VAL A 36 -10.80 -5.40 13.15
CA VAL A 36 -11.11 -3.95 13.23
C VAL A 36 -12.56 -3.61 12.87
N LYS A 37 -13.30 -4.55 12.26
CA LYS A 37 -14.73 -4.37 11.96
C LYS A 37 -15.56 -4.46 13.25
N SER A 38 -16.45 -3.51 13.49
CA SER A 38 -17.38 -3.54 14.65
C SER A 38 -18.66 -2.79 14.36
N ASN A 39 -19.75 -3.25 14.97
CA ASN A 39 -21.05 -2.56 14.96
C ASN A 39 -21.00 -1.24 15.74
N THR A 40 -20.00 -1.03 16.60
CA THR A 40 -19.80 0.23 17.30
C THR A 40 -18.59 1.00 16.73
N PHE A 41 -18.78 2.31 16.53
CA PHE A 41 -17.68 3.17 16.09
C PHE A 41 -16.51 3.19 17.09
N ALA A 42 -16.80 3.21 18.40
CA ALA A 42 -15.79 3.28 19.44
C ALA A 42 -14.86 2.07 19.42
N GLU A 43 -15.41 0.86 19.25
CA GLU A 43 -14.62 -0.36 19.18
C GLU A 43 -13.80 -0.44 17.88
N ALA A 44 -14.41 -0.14 16.72
CA ALA A 44 -13.68 -0.07 15.45
C ALA A 44 -12.51 0.92 15.53
N LYS A 45 -12.75 2.10 16.15
CA LYS A 45 -11.70 3.11 16.35
C LYS A 45 -10.59 2.62 17.28
N ALA A 46 -10.94 2.01 18.42
CA ALA A 46 -9.95 1.52 19.38
C ALA A 46 -9.03 0.46 18.79
N ARG A 47 -9.58 -0.48 18.00
CA ARG A 47 -8.79 -1.50 17.31
C ARG A 47 -7.92 -0.90 16.20
N LEU A 48 -8.45 0.06 15.44
CA LEU A 48 -7.70 0.75 14.40
C LEU A 48 -6.55 1.59 14.99
N ASP A 49 -6.74 2.19 16.18
CA ASP A 49 -5.70 2.90 16.90
C ASP A 49 -4.49 2.03 17.22
N LEU A 50 -4.70 0.74 17.51
CA LEU A 50 -3.59 -0.20 17.72
C LEU A 50 -2.77 -0.41 16.45
N LEU A 51 -3.43 -0.50 15.28
CA LEU A 51 -2.73 -0.57 14.00
C LEU A 51 -1.93 0.72 13.74
N LYS A 52 -2.53 1.87 14.01
CA LYS A 52 -1.85 3.17 13.90
C LYS A 52 -0.67 3.29 14.85
N LEU A 53 -0.80 2.82 16.09
CA LEU A 53 0.29 2.75 17.08
C LEU A 53 1.41 1.83 16.64
N ALA A 54 1.13 0.77 15.90
CA ALA A 54 2.13 -0.10 15.27
C ALA A 54 2.85 0.54 14.07
N GLY A 55 2.47 1.76 13.67
CA GLY A 55 3.09 2.49 12.55
C GLY A 55 2.44 2.19 11.19
N LEU A 56 1.33 1.45 11.16
CA LEU A 56 0.62 1.12 9.93
C LEU A 56 -0.24 2.32 9.48
N ASP A 57 -0.35 2.50 8.17
CA ASP A 57 -1.14 3.57 7.53
C ASP A 57 -2.34 3.05 6.74
N THR A 58 -2.50 1.74 6.66
CA THR A 58 -3.50 1.09 5.83
C THR A 58 -4.05 -0.16 6.52
N VAL A 59 -5.33 -0.43 6.31
CA VAL A 59 -5.96 -1.69 6.71
C VAL A 59 -6.76 -2.29 5.55
N ARG A 60 -6.67 -3.59 5.38
CA ARG A 60 -7.48 -4.39 4.46
C ARG A 60 -8.44 -5.25 5.27
N VAL A 61 -9.72 -5.20 4.91
CA VAL A 61 -10.78 -6.05 5.50
C VAL A 61 -11.50 -6.82 4.40
N THR A 62 -12.35 -7.78 4.79
CA THR A 62 -13.08 -8.62 3.86
C THR A 62 -14.56 -8.27 3.77
N SER A 63 -15.13 -8.47 2.58
CA SER A 63 -16.57 -8.52 2.32
C SER A 63 -16.87 -9.74 1.46
N ILE A 64 -17.62 -10.68 2.01
CA ILE A 64 -17.91 -11.96 1.37
C ILE A 64 -19.17 -11.83 0.53
N TRP A 65 -19.07 -12.19 -0.75
CA TRP A 65 -20.24 -12.42 -1.59
C TRP A 65 -20.74 -13.85 -1.42
N ASP A 66 -22.02 -13.99 -1.15
CA ASP A 66 -22.73 -15.26 -1.08
C ASP A 66 -23.87 -15.25 -2.10
N PRO A 67 -23.96 -16.22 -3.03
CA PRO A 67 -25.05 -16.27 -4.00
C PRO A 67 -26.44 -16.37 -3.36
N ALA A 68 -26.54 -16.94 -2.16
CA ALA A 68 -27.78 -17.00 -1.41
C ALA A 68 -28.19 -15.63 -0.82
N ASN A 69 -27.22 -14.76 -0.52
CA ASN A 69 -27.40 -13.42 0.04
C ASN A 69 -26.46 -12.42 -0.65
N PRO A 70 -26.69 -12.10 -1.93
CA PRO A 70 -25.70 -11.39 -2.75
C PRO A 70 -25.51 -9.92 -2.40
N THR A 71 -26.46 -9.31 -1.65
CA THR A 71 -26.34 -7.92 -1.19
C THR A 71 -25.80 -7.89 0.24
N PRO A 72 -24.78 -7.05 0.54
CA PRO A 72 -24.26 -6.92 1.90
C PRO A 72 -25.35 -6.55 2.89
N GLY A 73 -25.44 -7.29 3.99
CA GLY A 73 -26.43 -7.03 5.05
C GLY A 73 -26.17 -5.71 5.78
N PRO A 74 -27.20 -5.21 6.53
CA PRO A 74 -27.10 -3.93 7.26
C PRO A 74 -25.92 -3.85 8.22
N ASP A 75 -25.62 -4.93 8.94
CA ASP A 75 -24.50 -4.99 9.89
C ASP A 75 -23.14 -4.89 9.18
N ALA A 76 -22.96 -5.59 8.06
CA ALA A 76 -21.74 -5.50 7.28
C ALA A 76 -21.51 -4.06 6.75
N ILE A 77 -22.57 -3.39 6.32
CA ILE A 77 -22.51 -1.99 5.89
C ILE A 77 -22.20 -1.06 7.08
N LEU A 78 -22.82 -1.29 8.23
CA LEU A 78 -22.58 -0.50 9.45
C LEU A 78 -21.11 -0.64 9.89
N GLN A 79 -20.59 -1.86 9.95
CA GLN A 79 -19.19 -2.14 10.32
C GLN A 79 -18.21 -1.44 9.39
N LEU A 80 -18.40 -1.53 8.07
CA LEU A 80 -17.53 -0.88 7.10
C LEU A 80 -17.64 0.65 7.17
N ARG A 81 -18.82 1.22 7.39
CA ARG A 81 -18.99 2.67 7.61
C ARG A 81 -18.28 3.15 8.87
N ASN A 82 -18.38 2.41 9.97
CA ASN A 82 -17.69 2.71 11.21
C ASN A 82 -16.16 2.67 11.00
N LEU A 83 -15.66 1.65 10.32
CA LEU A 83 -14.24 1.50 10.00
C LEU A 83 -13.73 2.64 9.12
N VAL A 84 -14.40 2.94 8.00
CA VAL A 84 -13.97 4.03 7.09
C VAL A 84 -13.98 5.38 7.79
N ARG A 85 -15.00 5.63 8.65
CA ARG A 85 -15.06 6.85 9.47
C ARG A 85 -13.90 6.90 10.47
N ALA A 86 -13.59 5.82 11.16
CA ALA A 86 -12.47 5.73 12.10
C ALA A 86 -11.13 5.95 11.38
N ALA A 87 -10.93 5.29 10.24
CA ALA A 87 -9.73 5.42 9.42
C ALA A 87 -9.50 6.86 8.92
N SER A 88 -10.57 7.58 8.57
CA SER A 88 -10.47 8.97 8.13
C SER A 88 -9.94 9.91 9.22
N LEU A 89 -10.26 9.66 10.48
CA LEU A 89 -9.73 10.43 11.62
C LEU A 89 -8.23 10.19 11.83
N ASP A 90 -7.75 8.99 11.52
CA ASP A 90 -6.34 8.60 11.65
C ASP A 90 -5.52 8.78 10.38
N THR A 91 -6.13 9.31 9.32
CA THR A 91 -5.51 9.41 7.99
C THR A 91 -5.01 8.05 7.47
N MET A 92 -5.71 6.97 7.82
CA MET A 92 -5.46 5.62 7.34
C MET A 92 -6.31 5.31 6.11
N ARG A 93 -5.80 4.43 5.25
CA ARG A 93 -6.53 3.93 4.07
C ARG A 93 -7.24 2.64 4.40
N VAL A 94 -8.43 2.46 3.80
CA VAL A 94 -9.19 1.21 3.92
C VAL A 94 -9.26 0.53 2.56
N PHE A 95 -8.93 -0.76 2.54
CA PHE A 95 -9.11 -1.67 1.44
C PHE A 95 -10.20 -2.67 1.80
N VAL A 96 -11.03 -3.03 0.83
CA VAL A 96 -11.97 -4.13 0.98
C VAL A 96 -11.65 -5.21 -0.05
N SER A 97 -11.34 -6.42 0.42
CA SER A 97 -11.30 -7.61 -0.43
C SER A 97 -12.71 -8.18 -0.59
N VAL A 98 -13.16 -8.26 -1.83
CA VAL A 98 -14.44 -8.87 -2.19
C VAL A 98 -14.17 -10.23 -2.83
N TYR A 99 -14.64 -11.30 -2.21
CA TYR A 99 -14.51 -12.66 -2.76
C TYR A 99 -15.69 -13.56 -2.37
N ASN A 100 -15.81 -14.71 -3.00
CA ASN A 100 -16.91 -15.64 -2.84
C ASN A 100 -16.80 -16.45 -1.53
N PHE A 101 -17.94 -16.92 -1.02
CA PHE A 101 -18.04 -17.75 0.17
C PHE A 101 -17.51 -19.18 -0.08
N GLY A 102 -16.17 -19.33 -0.13
CA GLY A 102 -15.47 -20.57 -0.41
C GLY A 102 -15.59 -21.04 -1.87
N SER A 103 -14.86 -22.09 -2.20
CA SER A 103 -14.72 -22.57 -3.59
C SER A 103 -16.00 -23.15 -4.19
N ARG A 104 -16.97 -23.56 -3.37
CA ARG A 104 -18.24 -24.13 -3.86
C ARG A 104 -19.21 -23.08 -4.37
N THR A 105 -18.97 -21.81 -4.08
CA THR A 105 -19.78 -20.68 -4.52
C THR A 105 -19.03 -19.80 -5.54
N THR A 106 -18.09 -20.40 -6.26
CA THR A 106 -17.38 -19.70 -7.35
C THR A 106 -18.36 -19.11 -8.36
N PRO A 107 -18.31 -17.82 -8.67
CA PRO A 107 -19.22 -17.17 -9.61
C PRO A 107 -18.83 -17.52 -11.07
N LEU A 108 -19.35 -18.65 -11.57
CA LEU A 108 -19.02 -19.17 -12.90
C LEU A 108 -19.99 -18.70 -13.98
N SER A 109 -21.27 -18.61 -13.67
CA SER A 109 -22.28 -18.14 -14.63
C SER A 109 -22.21 -16.62 -14.83
N ASP A 110 -22.69 -16.13 -15.98
CA ASP A 110 -22.81 -14.70 -16.23
C ASP A 110 -23.69 -13.99 -15.19
N ALA A 111 -24.73 -14.66 -14.70
CA ALA A 111 -25.61 -14.16 -13.67
C ALA A 111 -24.89 -14.03 -12.32
N ASP A 112 -24.10 -15.04 -11.90
CA ASP A 112 -23.34 -15.00 -10.67
C ASP A 112 -22.24 -13.94 -10.73
N GLN A 113 -21.53 -13.84 -11.87
CA GLN A 113 -20.53 -12.81 -12.07
C GLN A 113 -21.13 -11.39 -12.02
N ALA A 114 -22.30 -11.18 -12.62
CA ALA A 114 -23.01 -9.90 -12.54
C ALA A 114 -23.49 -9.61 -11.12
N SER A 115 -23.98 -10.62 -10.40
CA SER A 115 -24.36 -10.53 -8.98
C SER A 115 -23.17 -10.16 -8.09
N PHE A 116 -22.02 -10.82 -8.27
CA PHE A 116 -20.77 -10.51 -7.56
C PHE A 116 -20.31 -9.06 -7.84
N ALA A 117 -20.29 -8.66 -9.11
CA ALA A 117 -19.94 -7.31 -9.51
C ALA A 117 -20.92 -6.27 -8.91
N GLY A 118 -22.20 -6.63 -8.83
CA GLY A 118 -23.26 -5.84 -8.15
C GLY A 118 -22.98 -5.65 -6.66
N HIS A 119 -22.49 -6.68 -5.95
CA HIS A 119 -22.07 -6.60 -4.55
C HIS A 119 -20.93 -5.59 -4.35
N ALA A 120 -19.87 -5.68 -5.13
CA ALA A 120 -18.76 -4.74 -5.08
C ALA A 120 -19.21 -3.30 -5.37
N ALA A 121 -20.00 -3.11 -6.42
CA ALA A 121 -20.56 -1.81 -6.79
C ALA A 121 -21.52 -1.26 -5.72
N TYR A 122 -22.25 -2.12 -5.00
CA TYR A 122 -23.10 -1.72 -3.88
C TYR A 122 -22.27 -1.13 -2.74
N LEU A 123 -21.14 -1.75 -2.37
CA LEU A 123 -20.21 -1.21 -1.37
C LEU A 123 -19.70 0.17 -1.79
N ALA A 124 -19.24 0.31 -3.04
CA ALA A 124 -18.71 1.56 -3.57
C ALA A 124 -19.74 2.72 -3.53
N ARG A 125 -21.03 2.43 -3.77
CA ARG A 125 -22.09 3.44 -3.70
C ARG A 125 -22.53 3.78 -2.29
N ASN A 126 -22.49 2.82 -1.36
CA ASN A 126 -23.12 2.95 -0.05
C ASN A 126 -22.15 3.26 1.09
N ILE A 127 -20.83 3.22 0.84
CA ILE A 127 -19.80 3.51 1.85
C ILE A 127 -18.93 4.68 1.36
N PRO A 128 -19.29 5.92 1.69
CA PRO A 128 -18.52 7.10 1.32
C PRO A 128 -17.08 7.00 1.84
N GLY A 129 -16.09 7.29 0.96
CA GLY A 129 -14.66 7.21 1.28
C GLY A 129 -14.02 5.85 1.04
N LEU A 130 -14.80 4.80 0.76
CA LEU A 130 -14.28 3.50 0.33
C LEU A 130 -13.98 3.55 -1.17
N THR A 131 -12.70 3.48 -1.52
CA THR A 131 -12.22 3.58 -2.91
C THR A 131 -11.30 2.45 -3.34
N ASN A 132 -10.84 1.57 -2.43
CA ASN A 132 -9.88 0.53 -2.76
C ASN A 132 -10.51 -0.86 -2.65
N PHE A 133 -10.59 -1.59 -3.77
CA PHE A 133 -11.26 -2.88 -3.87
C PHE A 133 -10.32 -3.93 -4.43
N ILE A 134 -10.01 -4.95 -3.63
CA ILE A 134 -9.29 -6.16 -4.07
C ILE A 134 -10.34 -7.19 -4.49
N ILE A 135 -10.23 -7.73 -5.69
CA ILE A 135 -11.22 -8.64 -6.26
C ILE A 135 -10.67 -10.06 -6.27
N GLY A 136 -11.37 -10.94 -5.56
CA GLY A 136 -10.97 -12.33 -5.35
C GLY A 136 -10.08 -12.52 -4.12
N ASN A 137 -9.82 -13.79 -3.82
CA ASN A 137 -8.82 -14.26 -2.87
C ASN A 137 -8.27 -15.58 -3.37
N GLU A 138 -7.00 -15.61 -3.75
CA GLU A 138 -6.25 -16.76 -4.23
C GLU A 138 -7.01 -17.64 -5.25
N PRO A 139 -7.54 -17.06 -6.33
CA PRO A 139 -8.35 -17.79 -7.31
C PRO A 139 -7.56 -18.91 -8.03
N ASN A 140 -6.25 -18.90 -7.92
CA ASN A 140 -5.38 -19.98 -8.40
C ASN A 140 -5.33 -21.22 -7.48
N LEU A 141 -6.09 -21.22 -6.35
CA LEU A 141 -6.16 -22.35 -5.42
C LEU A 141 -7.57 -22.93 -5.34
N ASN A 142 -7.67 -24.26 -5.30
CA ASN A 142 -8.92 -25.00 -5.14
C ASN A 142 -9.64 -24.76 -3.80
N ARG A 143 -8.96 -24.18 -2.82
CA ARG A 143 -9.55 -23.74 -1.55
C ARG A 143 -10.55 -22.61 -1.76
N PHE A 144 -10.28 -21.71 -2.73
CA PHE A 144 -11.06 -20.50 -2.95
C PHE A 144 -11.80 -20.48 -4.29
N TRP A 145 -11.37 -21.29 -5.26
CA TRP A 145 -11.94 -21.29 -6.61
C TRP A 145 -12.01 -22.70 -7.18
N LEU A 146 -13.19 -23.11 -7.65
CA LEU A 146 -13.41 -24.38 -8.36
C LEU A 146 -14.35 -24.17 -9.55
N PRO A 147 -14.17 -24.90 -10.67
CA PRO A 147 -13.06 -25.85 -10.90
C PRO A 147 -11.75 -25.12 -11.22
N GLN A 148 -10.62 -25.78 -10.98
CA GLN A 148 -9.31 -25.29 -11.44
C GLN A 148 -9.04 -25.76 -12.86
N PHE A 149 -9.27 -27.05 -13.12
CA PHE A 149 -9.03 -27.66 -14.43
C PHE A 149 -10.31 -28.25 -15.03
N GLY A 150 -10.36 -28.30 -16.34
CA GLY A 150 -11.36 -29.04 -17.10
C GLY A 150 -10.99 -30.50 -17.30
N PRO A 151 -11.86 -31.28 -17.95
CA PRO A 151 -11.70 -32.73 -18.11
C PRO A 151 -10.47 -33.12 -18.94
N ASN A 152 -9.95 -32.24 -19.79
CA ASN A 152 -8.75 -32.49 -20.59
C ASN A 152 -7.50 -31.83 -19.98
N GLY A 153 -7.58 -31.29 -18.77
CA GLY A 153 -6.48 -30.61 -18.09
C GLY A 153 -6.29 -29.14 -18.46
N GLU A 154 -7.21 -28.55 -19.23
CA GLU A 154 -7.23 -27.12 -19.52
C GLU A 154 -7.50 -26.27 -18.29
N ASP A 155 -6.88 -25.08 -18.19
CA ASP A 155 -7.16 -24.12 -17.12
C ASP A 155 -8.58 -23.52 -17.30
N LEU A 156 -9.45 -23.74 -16.33
CA LEU A 156 -10.79 -23.12 -16.28
C LEU A 156 -10.83 -21.93 -15.30
N ALA A 157 -9.92 -21.87 -14.33
CA ALA A 157 -9.95 -20.88 -13.27
C ALA A 157 -9.52 -19.50 -13.77
N ALA A 158 -8.39 -19.39 -14.47
CA ALA A 158 -7.87 -18.10 -14.92
C ALA A 158 -8.79 -17.38 -15.93
N PRO A 159 -9.37 -18.07 -16.96
CA PRO A 159 -10.34 -17.44 -17.85
C PRO A 159 -11.61 -16.97 -17.12
N ALA A 160 -12.19 -17.82 -16.25
CA ALA A 160 -13.39 -17.46 -15.51
C ALA A 160 -13.14 -16.29 -14.53
N TYR A 161 -12.00 -16.30 -13.84
CA TYR A 161 -11.60 -15.19 -12.99
C TYR A 161 -11.35 -13.89 -13.76
N THR A 162 -10.72 -13.97 -14.93
CA THR A 162 -10.49 -12.80 -15.80
C THR A 162 -11.81 -12.16 -16.24
N SER A 163 -12.81 -12.99 -16.59
CA SER A 163 -14.17 -12.53 -16.92
C SER A 163 -14.85 -11.84 -15.71
N LEU A 164 -14.80 -12.45 -14.53
CA LEU A 164 -15.32 -11.86 -13.29
C LEU A 164 -14.67 -10.51 -12.99
N LEU A 165 -13.34 -10.46 -13.09
CA LEU A 165 -12.57 -9.24 -12.81
C LEU A 165 -12.96 -8.10 -13.77
N ALA A 166 -13.11 -8.40 -15.06
CA ALA A 166 -13.53 -7.43 -16.06
C ALA A 166 -14.91 -6.85 -15.76
N LYS A 167 -15.90 -7.69 -15.48
CA LYS A 167 -17.26 -7.25 -15.11
C LYS A 167 -17.27 -6.43 -13.81
N THR A 168 -16.48 -6.85 -12.83
CA THR A 168 -16.38 -6.15 -11.55
C THR A 168 -15.68 -4.79 -11.70
N TYR A 169 -14.64 -4.71 -12.51
CA TYR A 169 -13.99 -3.45 -12.88
C TYR A 169 -14.99 -2.45 -13.44
N ASP A 170 -15.76 -2.86 -14.45
CA ASP A 170 -16.74 -1.99 -15.09
C ASP A 170 -17.83 -1.53 -14.11
N ALA A 171 -18.35 -2.45 -13.30
CA ALA A 171 -19.37 -2.13 -12.31
C ALA A 171 -18.87 -1.17 -11.21
N LEU A 172 -17.64 -1.33 -10.75
CA LEU A 172 -17.00 -0.44 -9.78
C LEU A 172 -16.73 0.94 -10.37
N LYS A 173 -16.17 1.02 -11.59
CA LYS A 173 -15.91 2.31 -12.26
C LYS A 173 -17.20 3.05 -12.58
N ALA A 174 -18.27 2.36 -12.92
CA ALA A 174 -19.61 2.95 -13.12
C ALA A 174 -20.22 3.42 -11.80
N ALA A 175 -20.01 2.71 -10.69
CA ALA A 175 -20.52 3.07 -9.36
C ALA A 175 -19.76 4.25 -8.73
N ASN A 176 -18.43 4.25 -8.89
CA ASN A 176 -17.52 5.28 -8.39
C ASN A 176 -16.29 5.36 -9.32
N PRO A 177 -16.16 6.38 -10.19
CA PRO A 177 -15.00 6.52 -11.08
C PRO A 177 -13.66 6.62 -10.35
N ALA A 178 -13.65 7.02 -9.07
CA ALA A 178 -12.43 7.07 -8.26
C ALA A 178 -12.06 5.71 -7.62
N ALA A 179 -12.88 4.68 -7.81
CA ALA A 179 -12.57 3.34 -7.30
C ALA A 179 -11.29 2.80 -7.96
N MET A 180 -10.39 2.30 -7.13
CA MET A 180 -9.18 1.58 -7.53
C MET A 180 -9.45 0.08 -7.40
N VAL A 181 -9.24 -0.64 -8.49
CA VAL A 181 -9.52 -2.09 -8.60
C VAL A 181 -8.21 -2.85 -8.63
N TYR A 182 -7.99 -3.66 -7.61
CA TYR A 182 -6.82 -4.52 -7.48
C TYR A 182 -7.22 -5.93 -7.90
N GLY A 183 -6.69 -6.41 -9.01
CA GLY A 183 -6.94 -7.75 -9.52
C GLY A 183 -5.95 -8.76 -8.97
N GLY A 184 -6.26 -10.04 -9.09
CA GLY A 184 -5.39 -11.15 -8.74
C GLY A 184 -5.62 -11.65 -7.32
N ALA A 185 -5.05 -11.00 -6.30
CA ALA A 185 -4.92 -11.57 -4.94
C ALA A 185 -4.38 -13.00 -4.99
N ILE A 186 -3.31 -13.21 -5.80
CA ILE A 186 -2.83 -14.52 -6.23
C ILE A 186 -1.96 -15.15 -5.15
N SER A 187 -2.18 -16.44 -4.86
CA SER A 187 -1.31 -17.23 -3.99
C SER A 187 0.09 -17.37 -4.61
N PRO A 188 1.15 -17.38 -3.79
CA PRO A 188 2.53 -17.46 -4.29
C PRO A 188 2.90 -18.82 -4.89
N ARG A 189 2.08 -19.86 -4.69
CA ARG A 189 2.39 -21.24 -5.06
C ARG A 189 1.18 -21.97 -5.64
N GLY A 190 1.45 -23.01 -6.41
CA GLY A 190 0.52 -24.00 -6.94
C GLY A 190 1.30 -25.10 -7.64
N ILE A 191 0.65 -26.18 -8.03
CA ILE A 191 1.33 -27.39 -8.55
C ILE A 191 1.07 -27.67 -10.02
N ASP A 192 0.17 -26.98 -10.69
CA ASP A 192 -0.14 -27.11 -12.14
C ASP A 192 -0.39 -28.58 -12.58
N ARG A 193 -1.05 -29.39 -11.74
CA ARG A 193 -1.30 -30.81 -11.98
C ARG A 193 -2.78 -31.15 -11.80
N PRO A 194 -3.54 -31.30 -12.91
CA PRO A 194 -4.92 -31.74 -12.82
C PRO A 194 -5.03 -33.16 -12.22
N GLY A 195 -6.11 -33.40 -11.45
CA GLY A 195 -6.40 -34.68 -10.84
C GLY A 195 -5.49 -35.11 -9.69
N SER A 196 -4.71 -34.18 -9.14
CA SER A 196 -3.78 -34.46 -8.04
C SER A 196 -4.44 -34.48 -6.66
N GLY A 197 -5.73 -34.14 -6.56
CA GLY A 197 -6.43 -33.87 -5.29
C GLY A 197 -6.05 -32.55 -4.63
N ARG A 198 -5.07 -31.83 -5.20
CA ARG A 198 -4.67 -30.46 -4.86
C ARG A 198 -4.62 -29.61 -6.13
N ASP A 199 -5.69 -29.68 -6.92
CA ASP A 199 -5.80 -29.01 -8.19
C ASP A 199 -5.65 -27.49 -8.01
N THR A 200 -4.47 -26.97 -8.39
CA THR A 200 -4.08 -25.57 -8.19
C THR A 200 -3.18 -25.13 -9.33
N HIS A 201 -3.22 -23.85 -9.67
CA HIS A 201 -2.27 -23.23 -10.59
C HIS A 201 -1.18 -22.47 -9.84
N SER A 202 0.06 -22.57 -10.34
CA SER A 202 1.12 -21.67 -9.88
C SER A 202 0.81 -20.22 -10.29
N PRO A 203 1.34 -19.22 -9.57
CA PRO A 203 1.15 -17.83 -9.95
C PRO A 203 1.67 -17.54 -11.36
N THR A 204 2.73 -18.24 -11.79
CA THR A 204 3.31 -18.07 -13.13
C THR A 204 2.34 -18.49 -14.21
N VAL A 205 1.78 -19.69 -14.12
CA VAL A 205 0.80 -20.22 -15.09
C VAL A 205 -0.48 -19.39 -15.05
N PHE A 206 -1.01 -19.15 -13.86
CA PHE A 206 -2.27 -18.42 -13.69
C PHE A 206 -2.24 -17.00 -14.31
N ILE A 207 -1.14 -16.24 -14.11
CA ILE A 207 -0.99 -14.90 -14.72
C ILE A 207 -0.87 -14.98 -16.23
N GLN A 208 -0.14 -15.98 -16.77
CA GLN A 208 -0.05 -16.19 -18.23
C GLN A 208 -1.42 -16.48 -18.85
N ASP A 209 -2.20 -17.34 -18.19
CA ASP A 209 -3.53 -17.74 -18.67
C ASP A 209 -4.56 -16.61 -18.50
N MET A 210 -4.46 -15.77 -17.45
CA MET A 210 -5.20 -14.51 -17.37
C MET A 210 -4.89 -13.60 -18.56
N GLY A 211 -3.62 -13.44 -18.93
CA GLY A 211 -3.20 -12.65 -20.10
C GLY A 211 -3.75 -13.22 -21.42
N THR A 212 -3.72 -14.53 -21.58
CA THR A 212 -4.29 -15.24 -22.73
C THR A 212 -5.80 -15.02 -22.81
N ALA A 213 -6.52 -15.19 -21.72
CA ALA A 213 -7.96 -14.95 -21.65
C ALA A 213 -8.33 -13.49 -21.93
N TYR A 214 -7.57 -12.54 -21.39
CA TYR A 214 -7.77 -11.11 -21.65
C TYR A 214 -7.60 -10.79 -23.13
N ARG A 215 -6.54 -11.27 -23.79
CA ARG A 215 -6.32 -11.08 -25.26
C ARG A 215 -7.43 -11.70 -26.08
N ALA A 216 -7.86 -12.92 -25.73
CA ALA A 216 -8.94 -13.62 -26.43
C ALA A 216 -10.29 -12.92 -26.28
N SER A 217 -10.51 -12.16 -25.23
CA SER A 217 -11.77 -11.42 -25.02
C SER A 217 -11.98 -10.24 -25.98
N GLY A 218 -10.93 -9.77 -26.67
CA GLY A 218 -10.97 -8.58 -27.52
C GLY A 218 -11.24 -7.27 -26.77
N ARG A 219 -11.12 -7.27 -25.45
CA ARG A 219 -11.41 -6.10 -24.61
C ARG A 219 -10.43 -4.96 -24.86
N THR A 220 -10.95 -3.72 -24.95
CA THR A 220 -10.20 -2.49 -25.25
C THR A 220 -10.05 -1.56 -24.03
N THR A 221 -10.45 -2.02 -22.83
CA THR A 221 -10.33 -1.28 -21.56
C THR A 221 -9.66 -2.17 -20.52
N PRO A 222 -8.96 -1.60 -19.52
CA PRO A 222 -8.32 -2.37 -18.45
C PRO A 222 -9.32 -3.23 -17.66
N ILE A 223 -8.80 -4.23 -16.94
CA ILE A 223 -9.56 -5.04 -15.97
C ILE A 223 -9.12 -4.80 -14.53
N MET A 224 -8.01 -4.11 -14.33
CA MET A 224 -7.48 -3.75 -13.02
C MET A 224 -6.62 -2.49 -13.10
N ASP A 225 -6.54 -1.74 -12.01
CA ASP A 225 -5.64 -0.60 -11.83
C ASP A 225 -4.31 -1.01 -11.19
N ALA A 226 -4.28 -2.14 -10.48
CA ALA A 226 -3.11 -2.73 -9.85
C ALA A 226 -3.26 -4.24 -9.72
N LEU A 227 -2.14 -4.96 -9.62
CA LEU A 227 -2.12 -6.38 -9.26
C LEU A 227 -1.98 -6.52 -7.74
N ALA A 228 -2.80 -7.37 -7.12
CA ALA A 228 -2.57 -7.87 -5.78
C ALA A 228 -1.96 -9.28 -5.83
N ILE A 229 -1.01 -9.55 -4.93
CA ILE A 229 -0.40 -10.89 -4.76
C ILE A 229 -0.08 -11.10 -3.28
N HIS A 230 -0.07 -12.36 -2.83
CA HIS A 230 0.24 -12.79 -1.47
C HIS A 230 1.61 -13.48 -1.44
N PRO A 231 2.74 -12.76 -1.36
CA PRO A 231 4.07 -13.32 -1.55
C PRO A 231 4.61 -14.03 -0.29
N TYR A 232 3.84 -14.94 0.31
CA TYR A 232 4.27 -15.72 1.46
C TYR A 232 5.47 -16.60 1.14
N PRO A 233 6.40 -16.79 2.08
CA PRO A 233 7.40 -17.85 2.00
C PRO A 233 6.76 -19.24 2.20
N GLU A 234 7.50 -20.31 1.95
CA GLU A 234 7.02 -21.68 2.13
C GLU A 234 6.72 -22.02 3.59
N ASN A 235 7.41 -21.41 4.51
CA ASN A 235 7.19 -21.45 5.95
C ASN A 235 7.91 -20.27 6.62
N SER A 236 7.68 -20.07 7.91
CA SER A 236 8.17 -18.89 8.63
C SER A 236 9.69 -18.84 8.85
N THR A 237 10.45 -19.92 8.58
CA THR A 237 11.92 -19.88 8.68
C THR A 237 12.60 -19.36 7.41
N ILE A 238 11.86 -19.21 6.31
CA ILE A 238 12.40 -18.75 5.03
C ILE A 238 12.41 -17.22 4.99
N PRO A 239 13.58 -16.58 4.82
CA PRO A 239 13.67 -15.12 4.80
C PRO A 239 13.05 -14.51 3.54
N PRO A 240 12.57 -13.25 3.58
CA PRO A 240 11.97 -12.58 2.42
C PRO A 240 12.96 -12.33 1.27
N THR A 241 14.26 -12.52 1.52
CA THR A 241 15.32 -12.43 0.50
C THR A 241 15.45 -13.70 -0.36
N PHE A 242 14.74 -14.77 0.00
CA PHE A 242 14.76 -16.02 -0.76
C PHE A 242 13.99 -15.86 -2.07
N ALA A 243 14.65 -16.15 -3.19
CA ALA A 243 14.09 -16.03 -4.54
C ALA A 243 13.94 -17.40 -5.21
N HIS A 244 13.02 -17.45 -6.20
CA HIS A 244 12.65 -18.67 -6.94
C HIS A 244 12.97 -18.52 -8.44
N PRO A 245 14.23 -18.32 -8.86
CA PRO A 245 14.56 -17.94 -10.25
C PRO A 245 14.18 -19.02 -11.27
N ASN A 246 14.21 -20.30 -10.90
CA ASN A 246 14.04 -21.44 -11.80
C ASN A 246 12.78 -22.28 -11.52
N THR A 247 11.86 -21.79 -10.69
CA THR A 247 10.64 -22.48 -10.33
C THR A 247 9.44 -21.55 -10.46
N THR A 248 8.22 -22.05 -10.31
CA THR A 248 6.99 -21.29 -10.55
C THR A 248 6.51 -20.39 -9.39
N PRO A 249 6.88 -20.59 -8.10
CA PRO A 249 6.49 -19.69 -7.03
C PRO A 249 6.99 -18.26 -7.20
N ILE A 250 6.27 -17.31 -6.60
CA ILE A 250 6.62 -15.89 -6.59
C ILE A 250 6.57 -15.36 -5.15
N GLY A 251 7.74 -15.09 -4.57
CA GLY A 251 7.93 -14.41 -3.30
C GLY A 251 8.27 -12.93 -3.48
N ILE A 252 8.53 -12.22 -2.37
CA ILE A 252 8.89 -10.79 -2.41
C ILE A 252 10.18 -10.55 -3.23
N ALA A 253 11.16 -11.46 -3.14
CA ALA A 253 12.43 -11.35 -3.86
C ALA A 253 12.32 -11.63 -5.37
N ASP A 254 11.19 -12.16 -5.85
CA ASP A 254 10.97 -12.51 -7.26
C ASP A 254 10.36 -11.36 -8.09
N TYR A 255 10.49 -10.11 -7.64
CA TYR A 255 9.89 -8.94 -8.29
C TYR A 255 10.18 -8.83 -9.78
N SER A 256 11.45 -9.01 -10.20
CA SER A 256 11.82 -8.89 -11.62
C SER A 256 11.15 -9.97 -12.48
N LYS A 257 11.00 -11.18 -11.93
CA LYS A 257 10.26 -12.27 -12.57
C LYS A 257 8.77 -11.94 -12.69
N LEU A 258 8.16 -11.40 -11.63
CA LEU A 258 6.75 -10.98 -11.66
C LEU A 258 6.52 -9.89 -12.71
N VAL A 259 7.38 -8.85 -12.77
CA VAL A 259 7.27 -7.78 -13.78
C VAL A 259 7.42 -8.33 -15.19
N ALA A 260 8.40 -9.20 -15.43
CA ALA A 260 8.59 -9.83 -16.75
C ALA A 260 7.35 -10.67 -17.16
N LEU A 261 6.75 -11.37 -16.21
CA LEU A 261 5.53 -12.15 -16.43
C LEU A 261 4.33 -11.25 -16.78
N LEU A 262 4.12 -10.15 -16.03
CA LEU A 262 3.07 -9.17 -16.32
C LEU A 262 3.28 -8.49 -17.66
N THR A 263 4.53 -8.16 -18.01
CA THR A 263 4.91 -7.63 -19.33
C THR A 263 4.44 -8.57 -20.45
N THR A 264 4.78 -9.86 -20.34
CA THR A 264 4.40 -10.87 -21.33
C THR A 264 2.88 -11.06 -21.41
N ALA A 265 2.21 -11.08 -20.26
CA ALA A 265 0.78 -11.31 -20.19
C ALA A 265 -0.03 -10.15 -20.77
N PHE A 266 0.34 -8.89 -20.54
CA PHE A 266 -0.55 -7.75 -20.77
C PHE A 266 -0.01 -6.65 -21.69
N ASP A 267 1.29 -6.42 -21.82
CA ASP A 267 1.81 -5.34 -22.65
C ASP A 267 1.40 -5.51 -24.13
N GLY A 268 1.20 -4.39 -24.81
CA GLY A 268 0.64 -4.39 -26.16
C GLY A 268 -0.88 -4.55 -26.21
N THR A 269 -1.55 -4.51 -25.06
CA THR A 269 -3.03 -4.47 -24.93
C THR A 269 -3.47 -3.20 -24.22
N ALA A 270 -4.77 -3.03 -23.97
CA ALA A 270 -5.28 -1.92 -23.16
C ALA A 270 -5.01 -2.08 -21.65
N GLN A 271 -4.68 -3.29 -21.18
CA GLN A 271 -4.21 -3.53 -19.83
C GLN A 271 -2.68 -3.39 -19.77
N PRO A 272 -2.10 -2.41 -19.06
CA PRO A 272 -0.65 -2.36 -18.88
C PRO A 272 -0.16 -3.52 -18.01
N GLY A 273 1.03 -4.04 -18.32
CA GLY A 273 1.69 -5.11 -17.58
C GLY A 273 2.98 -4.63 -16.90
N SER A 274 3.97 -4.18 -17.68
CA SER A 274 5.30 -3.77 -17.19
C SER A 274 5.28 -2.61 -16.20
N THR A 275 4.28 -1.73 -16.28
CA THR A 275 4.10 -0.56 -15.41
C THR A 275 2.96 -0.72 -14.42
N LEU A 276 2.32 -1.90 -14.37
CA LEU A 276 1.19 -2.15 -13.47
C LEU A 276 1.65 -2.04 -12.02
N PRO A 277 1.00 -1.22 -11.19
CA PRO A 277 1.28 -1.17 -9.77
C PRO A 277 1.04 -2.54 -9.11
N ILE A 278 1.88 -2.91 -8.15
CA ILE A 278 1.83 -4.19 -7.43
C ILE A 278 1.56 -3.93 -5.95
N LEU A 279 0.57 -4.61 -5.40
CA LEU A 279 0.26 -4.64 -3.98
C LEU A 279 0.61 -6.01 -3.42
N TYR A 280 1.52 -6.08 -2.46
CA TYR A 280 1.72 -7.24 -1.61
C TYR A 280 0.63 -7.24 -0.54
N ALA A 281 -0.52 -7.87 -0.87
CA ALA A 281 -1.74 -7.73 -0.11
C ALA A 281 -1.80 -8.60 1.15
N GLU A 282 -0.92 -9.59 1.26
CA GLU A 282 -0.71 -10.42 2.44
C GLU A 282 0.73 -10.91 2.51
N TYR A 283 1.36 -10.75 3.68
CA TYR A 283 2.66 -11.32 3.99
C TYR A 283 2.73 -11.61 5.49
N GLY A 284 2.99 -12.86 5.88
CA GLY A 284 3.00 -13.30 7.27
C GLY A 284 4.26 -14.08 7.63
N VAL A 285 4.73 -13.88 8.86
CA VAL A 285 5.79 -14.66 9.51
C VAL A 285 5.29 -15.06 10.89
N GLU A 286 5.00 -16.33 11.08
CA GLU A 286 4.39 -16.82 12.31
C GLU A 286 5.43 -16.99 13.42
N THR A 287 5.01 -16.69 14.66
CA THR A 287 5.88 -16.71 15.84
C THR A 287 5.54 -17.84 16.79
N GLN A 288 6.57 -18.34 17.46
CA GLN A 288 6.42 -19.22 18.60
C GLN A 288 5.61 -18.51 19.71
N ILE A 289 4.66 -19.23 20.29
CA ILE A 289 3.87 -18.70 21.41
C ILE A 289 4.66 -18.90 22.71
N PRO A 290 4.97 -17.83 23.45
CA PRO A 290 5.69 -17.93 24.70
C PRO A 290 4.81 -18.60 25.78
N PRO A 291 5.37 -19.39 26.71
CA PRO A 291 4.60 -20.18 27.68
C PRO A 291 3.58 -19.37 28.49
N GLN A 292 3.90 -18.12 28.83
CA GLN A 292 3.01 -17.23 29.58
C GLN A 292 1.78 -16.78 28.79
N LYS A 293 1.77 -16.97 27.47
CA LYS A 293 0.65 -16.65 26.58
C LYS A 293 -0.09 -17.90 26.09
N ALA A 294 0.41 -19.10 26.38
CA ALA A 294 -0.15 -20.36 25.87
C ALA A 294 -1.65 -20.52 26.16
N ALA A 295 -2.13 -20.06 27.31
CA ALA A 295 -3.55 -20.15 27.68
C ALA A 295 -4.50 -19.32 26.77
N LEU A 296 -3.97 -18.42 25.93
CA LEU A 296 -4.73 -17.61 24.99
C LEU A 296 -5.02 -18.38 23.66
N TYR A 297 -4.38 -19.53 23.47
CA TYR A 297 -4.43 -20.25 22.21
C TYR A 297 -5.00 -21.66 22.41
N THR A 298 -5.59 -22.19 21.32
CA THR A 298 -6.18 -23.54 21.26
C THR A 298 -5.68 -24.26 20.00
N GLY A 299 -5.93 -25.56 19.92
CA GLY A 299 -5.53 -26.36 18.76
C GLY A 299 -4.07 -26.80 18.79
N THR A 300 -3.53 -27.14 17.64
CA THR A 300 -2.16 -27.63 17.47
C THR A 300 -1.52 -26.99 16.26
N GLU A 301 -0.34 -26.44 16.45
CA GLU A 301 0.48 -25.83 15.40
C GLU A 301 0.84 -26.87 14.32
N PRO A 302 0.50 -26.64 13.02
CA PRO A 302 0.92 -27.54 11.95
C PRO A 302 2.45 -27.55 11.80
N ALA A 303 3.05 -28.72 11.76
CA ALA A 303 4.51 -28.88 11.65
C ALA A 303 5.14 -28.21 10.41
N THR A 304 4.33 -27.89 9.40
CA THR A 304 4.76 -27.21 8.17
C THR A 304 4.99 -25.72 8.34
N ILE A 305 4.44 -25.08 9.36
CA ILE A 305 4.50 -23.64 9.62
C ILE A 305 5.91 -23.21 10.06
N LYS A 306 6.52 -23.98 10.97
CA LYS A 306 7.85 -23.72 11.54
C LYS A 306 7.94 -22.31 12.13
N PRO A 307 7.16 -21.99 13.17
CA PRO A 307 7.14 -20.66 13.77
C PRO A 307 8.52 -20.26 14.31
N VAL A 308 8.82 -18.97 14.24
CA VAL A 308 10.13 -18.40 14.60
C VAL A 308 10.04 -17.53 15.86
N PRO A 309 11.17 -17.19 16.51
CA PRO A 309 11.19 -16.18 17.55
C PRO A 309 10.70 -14.81 17.05
N GLU A 310 10.05 -14.02 17.90
CA GLU A 310 9.57 -12.67 17.57
C GLU A 310 10.67 -11.73 17.03
N SER A 311 11.91 -11.91 17.48
CA SER A 311 13.07 -11.19 16.94
C SER A 311 13.35 -11.51 15.47
N THR A 312 13.12 -12.75 15.07
CA THR A 312 13.23 -13.17 13.66
C THR A 312 12.07 -12.60 12.84
N GLN A 313 10.84 -12.64 13.37
CA GLN A 313 9.67 -11.99 12.75
C GLN A 313 9.94 -10.50 12.49
N ALA A 314 10.44 -9.78 13.50
CA ALA A 314 10.79 -8.37 13.38
C ALA A 314 11.83 -8.11 12.28
N SER A 315 12.87 -8.96 12.24
CA SER A 315 13.91 -8.89 11.19
C SER A 315 13.34 -9.14 9.80
N TYR A 316 12.46 -10.13 9.64
CA TYR A 316 11.88 -10.48 8.35
C TYR A 316 10.87 -9.46 7.86
N TYR A 317 10.03 -8.90 8.74
CA TYR A 317 9.15 -7.78 8.35
C TYR A 317 9.94 -6.54 7.93
N ARG A 318 11.03 -6.21 8.65
CA ARG A 318 11.93 -5.13 8.24
C ARG A 318 12.58 -5.39 6.87
N GLN A 319 13.09 -6.60 6.63
CA GLN A 319 13.67 -7.00 5.34
C GLN A 319 12.63 -6.95 4.21
N ALA A 320 11.41 -7.44 4.46
CA ALA A 320 10.31 -7.39 3.50
C ALA A 320 9.96 -5.95 3.09
N MET A 321 9.84 -5.06 4.07
CA MET A 321 9.64 -3.62 3.83
C MET A 321 10.80 -3.01 3.04
N GLN A 322 12.03 -3.38 3.36
CA GLN A 322 13.23 -2.90 2.70
C GLN A 322 13.28 -3.32 1.23
N ILE A 323 12.97 -4.59 0.93
CA ILE A 323 12.92 -5.12 -0.43
C ILE A 323 11.80 -4.42 -1.22
N ALA A 324 10.59 -4.38 -0.67
CA ALA A 324 9.43 -3.76 -1.30
C ALA A 324 9.64 -2.26 -1.58
N PHE A 325 10.27 -1.53 -0.64
CA PHE A 325 10.64 -0.12 -0.79
C PHE A 325 11.53 0.13 -2.03
N CYS A 326 12.41 -0.82 -2.36
CA CYS A 326 13.31 -0.72 -3.51
C CYS A 326 12.70 -1.17 -4.85
N GLN A 327 11.46 -1.65 -4.86
CA GLN A 327 10.79 -2.18 -6.06
C GLN A 327 9.91 -1.11 -6.71
N PRO A 328 10.23 -0.62 -7.93
CA PRO A 328 9.65 0.61 -8.49
C PRO A 328 8.14 0.62 -8.68
N THR A 329 7.49 -0.54 -8.90
CA THR A 329 6.04 -0.62 -9.09
C THR A 329 5.29 -1.11 -7.85
N VAL A 330 5.98 -1.45 -6.75
CA VAL A 330 5.31 -1.90 -5.52
C VAL A 330 4.76 -0.71 -4.75
N ILE A 331 3.44 -0.71 -4.55
CA ILE A 331 2.70 0.39 -3.91
C ILE A 331 2.32 0.12 -2.46
N GLY A 332 2.47 -1.11 -1.98
CA GLY A 332 2.14 -1.47 -0.60
C GLY A 332 2.59 -2.87 -0.21
N LEU A 333 2.77 -3.04 1.11
CA LEU A 333 3.00 -4.31 1.77
C LEU A 333 2.09 -4.39 3.00
N PHE A 334 1.22 -5.41 3.05
CA PHE A 334 0.32 -5.65 4.17
C PHE A 334 0.72 -6.91 4.91
N ILE A 335 0.92 -6.79 6.22
CA ILE A 335 1.15 -7.94 7.08
C ILE A 335 -0.16 -8.69 7.32
N PHE A 336 -0.09 -9.98 7.59
CA PHE A 336 -1.22 -10.86 7.83
C PHE A 336 -1.01 -11.64 9.13
N HIS A 337 -1.64 -11.28 10.24
CA HIS A 337 -2.57 -10.22 10.60
C HIS A 337 -1.91 -9.14 11.49
N ALA A 338 -2.69 -8.16 12.03
CA ALA A 338 -2.22 -7.29 13.10
C ALA A 338 -2.29 -8.00 14.47
N PHE A 339 -3.33 -8.78 14.70
CA PHE A 339 -3.55 -9.60 15.89
C PHE A 339 -3.43 -11.09 15.55
N ASP A 340 -2.87 -11.88 16.44
CA ASP A 340 -2.85 -13.33 16.27
C ASP A 340 -4.27 -13.91 16.29
N GLU A 341 -4.52 -14.92 15.50
CA GLU A 341 -5.69 -15.79 15.66
C GLU A 341 -5.44 -16.76 16.86
N SER A 342 -6.51 -17.03 17.61
CA SER A 342 -6.42 -17.88 18.82
C SER A 342 -6.28 -19.37 18.54
N ASP A 343 -6.63 -19.82 17.34
CA ASP A 343 -6.48 -21.19 16.91
C ASP A 343 -5.10 -21.38 16.25
N LEU A 344 -4.27 -22.25 16.83
CA LEU A 344 -2.93 -22.55 16.34
C LEU A 344 -2.91 -23.22 14.95
N ASP A 345 -4.04 -23.71 14.45
CA ASP A 345 -4.20 -24.14 13.05
C ASP A 345 -4.37 -22.96 12.07
N ARG A 346 -4.39 -21.73 12.61
CA ARG A 346 -4.51 -20.46 11.90
C ARG A 346 -3.19 -19.69 11.94
N PHE A 347 -3.25 -18.36 11.90
CA PHE A 347 -2.08 -17.51 11.76
C PHE A 347 -1.71 -16.78 13.05
N GLN A 348 -0.49 -17.01 13.56
CA GLN A 348 0.12 -16.28 14.67
C GLN A 348 1.18 -15.29 14.19
N SER A 349 0.88 -14.63 13.09
CA SER A 349 1.78 -13.68 12.40
C SER A 349 1.58 -12.21 12.80
N GLY A 350 0.70 -11.95 13.78
CA GLY A 350 0.38 -10.60 14.27
C GLY A 350 1.53 -9.90 14.98
N LEU A 351 1.38 -8.59 15.19
CA LEU A 351 2.23 -7.75 16.04
C LEU A 351 1.70 -7.68 17.48
N TYR A 352 0.47 -8.11 17.65
CA TYR A 352 -0.22 -8.25 18.92
C TYR A 352 -0.64 -9.70 19.13
N TYR A 353 -0.60 -10.17 20.38
CA TYR A 353 -1.25 -11.42 20.75
C TYR A 353 -2.77 -11.30 20.67
N THR A 354 -3.49 -12.41 20.85
CA THR A 354 -4.96 -12.43 20.77
C THR A 354 -5.66 -11.51 21.80
N ASP A 355 -4.99 -11.24 22.94
CA ASP A 355 -5.45 -10.33 23.98
C ASP A 355 -5.08 -8.84 23.74
N ALA A 356 -4.63 -8.54 22.53
CA ALA A 356 -4.17 -7.21 22.10
C ALA A 356 -2.94 -6.67 22.86
N THR A 357 -2.23 -7.49 23.64
CA THR A 357 -0.93 -7.09 24.20
C THR A 357 0.15 -7.18 23.12
N PRO A 358 1.10 -6.21 23.08
CA PRO A 358 2.10 -6.14 22.03
C PRO A 358 3.14 -7.28 22.14
N LYS A 359 3.54 -7.83 20.99
CA LYS A 359 4.73 -8.68 20.88
C LYS A 359 6.00 -7.83 20.93
N THR A 360 7.13 -8.45 21.23
CA THR A 360 8.43 -7.76 21.21
C THR A 360 8.89 -7.38 19.81
N SER A 361 8.28 -7.96 18.77
CA SER A 361 8.48 -7.58 17.36
C SER A 361 7.85 -6.24 16.98
N LEU A 362 6.85 -5.75 17.73
CA LEU A 362 6.12 -4.54 17.36
C LEU A 362 7.01 -3.28 17.30
N PRO A 363 7.83 -2.92 18.31
CA PRO A 363 8.65 -1.71 18.23
C PRO A 363 9.61 -1.68 17.04
N PRO A 364 10.39 -2.74 16.72
CA PRO A 364 11.25 -2.73 15.54
C PRO A 364 10.49 -2.66 14.20
N VAL A 365 9.28 -3.25 14.12
CA VAL A 365 8.43 -3.18 12.91
C VAL A 365 7.87 -1.78 12.74
N LYS A 366 7.42 -1.14 13.83
CA LYS A 366 7.01 0.27 13.84
C LYS A 366 8.12 1.20 13.35
N ASP A 367 9.34 0.98 13.82
CA ASP A 367 10.51 1.77 13.39
C ASP A 367 10.78 1.56 11.90
N ALA A 368 10.69 0.33 11.40
CA ALA A 368 10.84 0.05 9.97
C ALA A 368 9.76 0.74 9.11
N ALA A 369 8.50 0.72 9.54
CA ALA A 369 7.41 1.42 8.85
C ALA A 369 7.64 2.95 8.83
N ARG A 370 8.09 3.53 9.97
CA ARG A 370 8.47 4.95 10.04
C ARG A 370 9.61 5.28 9.07
N GLU A 371 10.61 4.40 8.96
CA GLU A 371 11.76 4.59 8.05
C GLU A 371 11.35 4.49 6.58
N VAL A 372 10.36 3.63 6.24
CA VAL A 372 9.74 3.61 4.90
C VAL A 372 9.17 4.99 4.57
N HIS A 373 8.29 5.50 5.41
CA HIS A 373 7.61 6.78 5.18
C HIS A 373 8.59 7.98 5.22
N GLY A 374 9.67 7.87 5.97
CA GLY A 374 10.75 8.85 5.98
C GLY A 374 11.68 8.78 4.77
N GLY A 375 11.60 7.72 3.98
CA GLY A 375 12.48 7.52 2.82
C GLY A 375 13.91 7.09 3.18
N VAL A 376 14.11 6.45 4.36
CA VAL A 376 15.45 6.15 4.89
C VAL A 376 15.73 4.67 5.12
N ILE A 377 14.81 3.78 4.77
CA ILE A 377 14.91 2.35 5.13
C ILE A 377 16.05 1.61 4.42
N ALA A 378 16.36 1.97 3.17
CA ALA A 378 17.38 1.27 2.37
C ALA A 378 18.02 2.17 1.32
N LYS A 379 19.22 1.76 0.87
CA LYS A 379 19.83 2.27 -0.36
C LYS A 379 19.38 1.37 -1.52
N CYS A 380 18.67 1.95 -2.48
CA CYS A 380 18.14 1.25 -3.63
C CYS A 380 18.82 1.73 -4.90
N PRO A 381 19.42 0.85 -5.71
CA PRO A 381 19.93 1.22 -7.02
C PRO A 381 18.82 1.82 -7.89
N GLY A 382 19.05 3.00 -8.46
CA GLY A 382 18.09 3.66 -9.37
C GLY A 382 16.95 4.44 -8.70
N LEU A 383 16.72 4.31 -7.37
CA LEU A 383 15.76 5.15 -6.66
C LEU A 383 16.40 6.51 -6.33
N GLN A 384 15.72 7.59 -6.73
CA GLN A 384 16.13 8.96 -6.40
C GLN A 384 14.97 9.68 -5.68
N LEU A 385 15.26 10.19 -4.48
CA LEU A 385 14.29 10.89 -3.63
C LEU A 385 14.61 12.39 -3.59
N THR A 386 13.61 13.20 -3.92
CA THR A 386 13.68 14.66 -3.80
C THR A 386 12.66 15.12 -2.78
N PRO A 387 13.08 15.62 -1.59
CA PRO A 387 12.16 16.10 -0.57
C PRO A 387 11.39 17.32 -1.08
N ASN A 388 10.06 17.36 -0.84
CA ASN A 388 9.28 18.58 -0.94
C ASN A 388 9.04 19.14 0.45
N ALA A 389 8.91 20.48 0.56
CA ALA A 389 8.67 21.07 1.86
C ALA A 389 7.72 22.27 1.80
N ARG A 390 6.96 22.43 2.88
CA ARG A 390 6.32 23.72 3.21
C ARG A 390 7.31 24.56 3.99
N ILE A 391 7.63 25.76 3.47
CA ILE A 391 8.59 26.66 4.10
C ILE A 391 7.83 27.92 4.53
N ALA A 392 7.86 28.21 5.83
CA ALA A 392 7.30 29.43 6.40
C ALA A 392 8.42 30.39 6.78
N TYR A 393 8.53 31.47 6.02
CA TYR A 393 9.48 32.55 6.29
C TYR A 393 8.93 33.54 7.33
N PRO A 394 9.78 34.19 8.13
CA PRO A 394 9.34 35.24 9.06
C PRO A 394 8.73 36.42 8.27
N ARG A 395 7.67 37.02 8.81
CA ARG A 395 7.08 38.25 8.22
C ARG A 395 8.09 39.40 8.29
N ILE A 396 8.14 40.17 7.22
CA ILE A 396 9.16 41.22 6.93
C ILE A 396 9.33 42.25 8.06
N ARG A 397 8.37 42.44 8.96
CA ARG A 397 8.36 43.49 10.01
C ARG A 397 8.55 43.01 11.45
N ALA A 398 8.86 41.74 11.70
CA ALA A 398 8.84 41.20 13.04
C ALA A 398 10.12 40.44 13.43
N ILE A 399 11.30 40.95 13.06
CA ILE A 399 12.53 40.48 13.69
C ILE A 399 12.91 41.52 14.74
N ALA A 400 12.02 41.77 15.66
CA ALA A 400 12.35 42.33 16.94
C ALA A 400 12.73 41.20 17.86
N LEU A 401 13.93 41.23 18.40
CA LEU A 401 14.38 40.40 19.53
C LEU A 401 14.88 38.96 19.25
N GLY A 402 16.10 38.85 18.80
CA GLY A 402 16.96 37.72 19.22
C GLY A 402 17.33 36.67 18.20
N THR A 403 16.47 36.27 17.28
CA THR A 403 16.77 35.20 16.30
C THR A 403 15.97 35.33 15.01
N ALA A 404 16.64 35.28 13.85
CA ALA A 404 15.98 35.05 12.59
C ALA A 404 15.70 33.51 12.47
N ALA A 405 14.45 33.13 12.21
CA ALA A 405 14.06 31.72 12.12
C ALA A 405 13.22 31.46 10.87
N VAL A 406 13.45 30.33 10.21
CA VAL A 406 12.60 29.81 9.15
C VAL A 406 12.07 28.42 9.58
N ALA A 407 10.78 28.17 9.35
CA ALA A 407 10.19 26.88 9.64
C ALA A 407 10.11 26.05 8.34
N VAL A 408 10.58 24.81 8.40
CA VAL A 408 10.57 23.86 7.29
C VAL A 408 9.86 22.60 7.74
N THR A 409 8.94 22.10 6.91
CA THR A 409 8.25 20.82 7.12
C THR A 409 8.39 20.02 5.84
N CYS A 410 9.22 18.99 5.85
CA CYS A 410 9.45 18.11 4.70
C CYS A 410 8.40 16.99 4.65
N ASP A 411 8.09 16.51 3.44
CA ASP A 411 7.22 15.36 3.19
C ASP A 411 7.91 14.02 3.49
N ILE A 412 9.22 13.95 3.31
CA ILE A 412 10.10 12.83 3.72
C ILE A 412 11.21 13.36 4.62
N ASP A 413 11.95 12.46 5.30
CA ASP A 413 13.12 12.86 6.08
C ASP A 413 14.09 13.64 5.19
N CYS A 414 14.59 14.77 5.67
CA CYS A 414 15.42 15.63 4.85
C CYS A 414 16.59 16.26 5.59
N ILE A 415 17.65 16.56 4.84
CA ILE A 415 18.75 17.40 5.30
C ILE A 415 18.47 18.82 4.79
N ILE A 416 18.31 19.75 5.71
CA ILE A 416 18.09 21.17 5.45
C ILE A 416 19.45 21.88 5.48
N TYR A 417 19.80 22.49 4.36
CA TYR A 417 20.90 23.47 4.27
C TYR A 417 20.28 24.85 4.16
N ALA A 418 20.27 25.59 5.24
CA ALA A 418 19.75 26.96 5.27
C ALA A 418 20.90 27.96 5.31
N ARG A 419 20.80 29.01 4.46
CA ARG A 419 21.73 30.12 4.41
C ARG A 419 20.97 31.41 4.62
N LEU A 420 21.59 32.30 5.36
CA LEU A 420 21.24 33.74 5.39
C LEU A 420 22.25 34.48 4.55
N GLU A 421 21.80 35.10 3.47
CA GLU A 421 22.62 35.77 2.47
C GLU A 421 22.29 37.24 2.43
N LYS A 422 23.29 38.12 2.23
CA LYS A 422 23.05 39.53 1.93
C LYS A 422 22.27 39.65 0.61
N ALA A 423 21.18 40.40 0.61
CA ALA A 423 20.28 40.48 -0.54
C ALA A 423 20.95 41.14 -1.77
N THR A 424 21.89 42.05 -1.55
CA THR A 424 22.57 42.79 -2.61
C THR A 424 23.76 42.05 -3.24
N THR A 425 24.55 41.34 -2.43
CA THR A 425 25.80 40.71 -2.87
C THR A 425 25.70 39.18 -3.00
N HIS A 426 24.58 38.59 -2.55
CA HIS A 426 24.37 37.15 -2.48
C HIS A 426 25.41 36.38 -1.66
N THR A 427 26.19 37.12 -0.83
CA THR A 427 27.22 36.48 0.03
C THR A 427 26.56 35.86 1.26
N THR A 428 26.94 34.59 1.54
CA THR A 428 26.45 33.90 2.72
C THR A 428 27.02 34.52 4.00
N THR A 429 26.14 34.98 4.87
CA THR A 429 26.54 35.54 6.17
C THR A 429 26.55 34.45 7.24
N LEU A 430 25.54 33.60 7.26
CA LEU A 430 25.43 32.44 8.16
C LEU A 430 24.83 31.26 7.43
N ALA A 431 25.29 30.06 7.79
CA ALA A 431 24.75 28.79 7.28
C ALA A 431 24.42 27.84 8.44
N ARG A 432 23.41 27.01 8.22
CA ARG A 432 22.98 25.93 9.11
C ARG A 432 22.71 24.67 8.31
N ARG A 433 23.12 23.52 8.88
CA ARG A 433 22.73 22.20 8.41
C ARG A 433 21.97 21.52 9.51
N MET A 434 20.78 21.01 9.23
CA MET A 434 19.93 20.31 10.20
C MET A 434 19.30 19.09 9.53
N PHE A 435 19.02 18.07 10.33
CA PHE A 435 18.18 16.95 9.93
C PHE A 435 16.73 17.24 10.38
N ALA A 436 15.75 16.95 9.55
CA ALA A 436 14.34 17.08 9.85
C ALA A 436 13.61 15.78 9.52
N LEU A 437 12.76 15.36 10.44
CA LEU A 437 11.88 14.21 10.24
C LEU A 437 10.69 14.59 9.34
N ALA A 438 10.19 13.62 8.57
CA ALA A 438 9.00 13.75 7.75
C ALA A 438 7.80 14.25 8.55
N GLY A 439 7.08 15.23 8.00
CA GLY A 439 5.89 15.82 8.65
C GLY A 439 6.17 16.71 9.86
N VAL A 440 7.41 16.72 10.39
CA VAL A 440 7.74 17.50 11.61
C VAL A 440 8.18 18.92 11.25
N ARG A 441 7.50 19.90 11.88
CA ARG A 441 7.87 21.31 11.73
C ARG A 441 9.20 21.61 12.41
N THR A 442 10.26 21.80 11.62
CA THR A 442 11.62 22.07 12.10
C THR A 442 11.94 23.55 12.00
N LEU A 443 12.38 24.17 13.09
CA LEU A 443 12.82 25.56 13.12
C LEU A 443 14.33 25.66 12.89
N VAL A 444 14.74 26.33 11.82
CA VAL A 444 16.13 26.68 11.56
C VAL A 444 16.37 28.10 12.05
N THR A 445 17.17 28.27 13.11
CA THR A 445 17.40 29.54 13.78
C THR A 445 18.80 30.09 13.50
N PHE A 446 18.89 31.41 13.34
CA PHE A 446 20.14 32.14 13.15
C PHE A 446 20.28 33.20 14.27
N PRO A 447 21.33 33.14 15.09
CA PRO A 447 21.50 34.08 16.22
C PRO A 447 21.76 35.49 15.68
N GLN A 448 20.91 36.44 16.06
CA GLN A 448 20.98 37.82 15.57
C GLN A 448 22.26 38.56 16.01
N ARG A 449 22.87 38.19 17.15
CA ARG A 449 24.15 38.78 17.63
C ARG A 449 25.29 38.64 16.63
N ARG A 450 25.17 37.80 15.61
CA ARG A 450 26.18 37.54 14.57
C ARG A 450 25.81 38.15 13.22
N ILE A 451 24.72 38.96 13.17
CA ILE A 451 24.21 39.52 11.93
C ILE A 451 24.19 41.03 12.05
N ALA A 452 24.92 41.74 11.17
CA ALA A 452 24.84 43.20 11.08
C ALA A 452 23.47 43.64 10.54
N PRO A 453 22.99 44.85 10.89
CA PRO A 453 21.79 45.40 10.27
C PRO A 453 21.92 45.44 8.74
N GLY A 454 20.83 45.17 8.01
CA GLY A 454 20.87 45.18 6.56
C GLY A 454 19.76 44.33 5.93
N GLN A 455 19.80 44.24 4.60
CA GLN A 455 18.87 43.46 3.82
C GLN A 455 19.44 42.07 3.56
N TYR A 456 18.63 41.02 3.88
CA TYR A 456 19.01 39.65 3.76
C TYR A 456 17.91 38.84 3.06
N ARG A 457 18.24 37.60 2.65
CA ARG A 457 17.29 36.58 2.23
C ARG A 457 17.70 35.24 2.78
N PHE A 458 16.72 34.36 3.02
CA PHE A 458 16.97 32.95 3.27
C PHE A 458 17.08 32.21 1.95
N THR A 459 18.07 31.32 1.85
CA THR A 459 18.15 30.31 0.81
C THR A 459 18.12 28.95 1.49
N ILE A 460 17.15 28.10 1.12
CA ILE A 460 16.95 26.76 1.68
C ILE A 460 17.21 25.77 0.58
N ARG A 461 18.10 24.80 0.84
CA ARG A 461 18.33 23.65 -0.02
C ARG A 461 18.01 22.39 0.77
N LEU A 462 17.22 21.47 0.17
CA LEU A 462 16.77 20.23 0.76
C LEU A 462 17.33 19.05 -0.03
N THR A 463 17.79 18.03 0.69
CA THR A 463 18.22 16.75 0.10
C THR A 463 17.72 15.58 0.94
N ALA A 464 17.38 14.47 0.32
CA ALA A 464 17.10 13.23 1.04
C ALA A 464 18.39 12.69 1.68
N PRO A 465 18.34 12.13 2.91
CA PRO A 465 19.50 11.55 3.57
C PRO A 465 19.96 10.23 2.94
N VAL A 466 19.03 9.49 2.33
CA VAL A 466 19.28 8.22 1.63
C VAL A 466 18.69 8.33 0.23
N ASN A 467 19.30 7.69 -0.76
CA ASN A 467 18.89 7.75 -2.17
C ASN A 467 18.72 9.20 -2.70
N PRO A 468 19.63 10.16 -2.46
CA PRO A 468 19.41 11.55 -2.80
C PRO A 468 19.26 11.75 -4.31
N GLY A 469 18.13 12.32 -4.70
CA GLY A 469 17.89 12.89 -6.02
C GLY A 469 18.35 14.35 -6.12
N PRO A 470 17.94 15.05 -7.19
CA PRO A 470 18.21 16.48 -7.34
C PRO A 470 17.71 17.26 -6.10
N PRO A 471 18.52 18.21 -5.58
CA PRO A 471 18.12 18.98 -4.41
C PRO A 471 17.00 19.96 -4.76
N GLN A 472 16.03 20.10 -3.86
CA GLN A 472 15.06 21.19 -3.94
C GLN A 472 15.69 22.47 -3.36
N THR A 473 15.53 23.61 -4.05
CA THR A 473 16.01 24.91 -3.58
C THR A 473 14.88 25.94 -3.58
N ALA A 474 14.74 26.69 -2.49
CA ALA A 474 13.81 27.78 -2.34
C ALA A 474 14.50 28.99 -1.70
N ALA A 475 14.04 30.19 -2.06
CA ALA A 475 14.54 31.44 -1.48
C ALA A 475 13.38 32.29 -0.96
N SER A 476 13.61 33.01 0.12
CA SER A 476 12.66 34.03 0.64
C SER A 476 12.66 35.29 -0.18
N ALA A 477 11.62 36.12 0.00
CA ALA A 477 11.71 37.56 -0.27
C ALA A 477 12.81 38.20 0.59
N GLN A 478 13.19 39.44 0.24
CA GLN A 478 14.14 40.18 1.03
C GLN A 478 13.59 40.48 2.45
N LEU A 479 14.46 40.37 3.43
CA LEU A 479 14.18 40.62 4.84
C LEU A 479 15.05 41.79 5.32
N LEU A 480 14.44 42.76 5.97
CA LEU A 480 15.18 43.83 6.63
C LEU A 480 15.45 43.40 8.09
N LEU A 481 16.72 43.20 8.42
CA LEU A 481 17.18 43.00 9.79
C LEU A 481 17.57 44.37 10.37
N THR A 482 16.80 44.84 11.34
CA THR A 482 17.11 46.07 12.12
C THR A 482 17.59 45.67 13.52
N ARG A 483 18.36 46.53 14.17
CA ARG A 483 18.69 46.38 15.59
C ARG A 483 17.49 46.63 16.48
#